data_8da45092edb84ceb2c68b3be109a5ad9
#
_entry.id   8da45092edb84ceb2c68b3be109a5ad9
#
_cell.length_a   1.000
_cell.length_b   1.000
_cell.length_c   1.000
_cell.angle_alpha   90.00
_cell.angle_beta   90.00
_cell.angle_gamma   90.00
#
_symmetry.space_group_name_H-M   'P 1'
#
loop_
_entity.id
_entity.type
_entity.pdbx_description
1 polymer ?
#
loop_
_entity_poly.entity_id
_entity_poly.type
_entity_poly.pdbx_seq_one_letter_code
_entity_poly.pdbx_strand_id
1 'polypeptide(L)'
;MVSAVIFVATSCVSPLTGFAFWETNLAYEGESIYNYLQVKNLSDRTILSTNVLFGVQSVTMKDKGLTGMYYDTALAAPALAGHADSALILGMGTGTYARQLRQYYPDMRVTGVEIDQKITDLAGRYFDEPSDIEVSTYDGRAWLAASENTYDVIMVDAYQDITIPFQMSSAEFFDLVRSHLNPGGVMVVNMNMISDGRGSINEALTDTISSVFGSDAVRTADVPGTTNRELFARNAGGSGDMAGLSDPAALESAAYDRTHSHELASTMADVAGRMQAVDDPAERADATILTDDKAPVEVLGMRAIDNIIAEEAGPYRELLKTEGIAGLLKAVQ
;
A
#
# COMPACT_ATOMS: atom_id res chain seq x y z
N MET A 1 -22.63 -33.52 -31.11
CA MET A 1 -22.44 -32.68 -32.32
C MET A 1 -22.75 -31.20 -32.09
N VAL A 2 -23.91 -30.86 -31.50
CA VAL A 2 -24.28 -29.45 -31.25
C VAL A 2 -23.26 -28.74 -30.32
N SER A 3 -22.81 -29.36 -29.25
CA SER A 3 -21.79 -28.80 -28.35
C SER A 3 -20.45 -28.55 -29.01
N ALA A 4 -20.03 -29.43 -29.91
CA ALA A 4 -18.79 -29.25 -30.68
C ALA A 4 -18.89 -28.10 -31.69
N VAL A 5 -20.07 -27.94 -32.30
CA VAL A 5 -20.35 -26.82 -33.25
C VAL A 5 -20.37 -25.49 -32.48
N ILE A 6 -20.99 -25.46 -31.30
CA ILE A 6 -21.00 -24.27 -30.43
C ILE A 6 -19.57 -23.92 -30.00
N PHE A 7 -18.77 -24.91 -29.55
CA PHE A 7 -17.40 -24.71 -29.17
C PHE A 7 -16.53 -24.16 -30.34
N VAL A 8 -16.64 -24.76 -31.52
CA VAL A 8 -15.92 -24.27 -32.69
C VAL A 8 -16.43 -22.89 -33.12
N ALA A 9 -17.73 -22.65 -33.11
CA ALA A 9 -18.29 -21.35 -33.45
C ALA A 9 -17.84 -20.25 -32.42
N THR A 10 -17.85 -20.53 -31.14
CA THR A 10 -17.34 -19.60 -30.12
C THR A 10 -15.82 -19.42 -30.20
N SER A 11 -15.08 -20.45 -30.61
CA SER A 11 -13.61 -20.35 -30.79
C SER A 11 -13.25 -19.58 -32.09
N CYS A 12 -14.16 -19.54 -33.07
CA CYS A 12 -13.96 -18.80 -34.31
C CYS A 12 -14.52 -17.36 -34.29
N VAL A 13 -15.37 -17.03 -33.30
CA VAL A 13 -15.82 -15.65 -33.04
C VAL A 13 -14.81 -14.99 -32.15
N SER A 14 -13.65 -14.69 -32.68
CA SER A 14 -12.71 -13.81 -32.02
C SER A 14 -13.21 -12.38 -32.19
N PRO A 15 -13.61 -11.75 -31.06
CA PRO A 15 -12.70 -10.81 -30.41
C PRO A 15 -12.61 -10.97 -28.88
N LEU A 16 -12.96 -12.12 -28.35
CA LEU A 16 -12.68 -12.42 -26.93
C LEU A 16 -11.21 -12.79 -26.79
N THR A 17 -10.32 -11.83 -27.09
CA THR A 17 -8.88 -12.01 -27.03
C THR A 17 -8.30 -11.83 -25.64
N GLY A 18 -9.13 -11.41 -24.67
CA GLY A 18 -8.76 -11.21 -23.28
C GLY A 18 -9.78 -11.79 -22.31
N PHE A 19 -9.36 -12.05 -21.09
CA PHE A 19 -10.25 -12.49 -20.01
C PHE A 19 -11.24 -11.38 -19.62
N ALA A 20 -10.79 -10.12 -19.64
CA ALA A 20 -11.60 -8.95 -19.23
C ALA A 20 -12.42 -8.33 -20.40
N PHE A 21 -13.00 -9.14 -21.27
CA PHE A 21 -13.74 -8.69 -22.46
C PHE A 21 -14.95 -7.77 -22.16
N TRP A 22 -15.41 -7.70 -20.92
CA TRP A 22 -16.49 -6.82 -20.46
C TRP A 22 -16.01 -5.42 -20.03
N GLU A 23 -14.68 -5.21 -19.90
CA GLU A 23 -14.12 -3.93 -19.51
C GLU A 23 -14.08 -2.96 -20.70
N THR A 24 -14.62 -1.75 -20.52
CA THR A 24 -14.75 -0.77 -21.59
C THR A 24 -13.58 0.18 -21.74
N ASN A 25 -12.81 0.39 -20.66
CA ASN A 25 -11.68 1.35 -20.62
C ASN A 25 -10.32 0.66 -20.53
N LEU A 26 -10.26 -0.60 -20.93
CA LEU A 26 -9.07 -1.43 -20.85
C LEU A 26 -8.03 -0.95 -21.88
N ALA A 27 -6.88 -0.44 -21.38
CA ALA A 27 -5.74 -0.03 -22.19
C ALA A 27 -4.71 -1.15 -22.37
N TYR A 28 -4.63 -2.04 -21.36
CA TYR A 28 -3.76 -3.20 -21.37
C TYR A 28 -4.35 -4.33 -20.54
N GLU A 29 -4.14 -5.55 -21.00
CA GLU A 29 -4.41 -6.79 -20.27
C GLU A 29 -3.27 -7.77 -20.54
N GLY A 30 -2.81 -8.47 -19.52
CA GLY A 30 -1.77 -9.48 -19.66
C GLY A 30 -1.34 -10.08 -18.33
N GLU A 31 -0.35 -10.94 -18.39
CA GLU A 31 0.19 -11.65 -17.24
C GLU A 31 1.70 -11.43 -17.13
N SER A 32 2.21 -11.44 -15.91
CA SER A 32 3.61 -11.60 -15.56
C SER A 32 3.79 -12.94 -14.85
N ILE A 33 4.99 -13.21 -14.36
CA ILE A 33 5.23 -14.39 -13.50
C ILE A 33 4.66 -14.20 -12.09
N TYR A 34 4.23 -12.99 -11.72
CA TYR A 34 3.72 -12.63 -10.40
C TYR A 34 2.22 -12.35 -10.44
N ASN A 35 1.72 -11.69 -11.50
CA ASN A 35 0.40 -11.08 -11.49
C ASN A 35 -0.32 -11.23 -12.83
N TYR A 36 -1.66 -11.31 -12.75
CA TYR A 36 -2.54 -10.91 -13.84
C TYR A 36 -2.75 -9.39 -13.76
N LEU A 37 -2.57 -8.69 -14.87
CA LEU A 37 -2.45 -7.23 -14.91
C LEU A 37 -3.50 -6.62 -15.83
N GLN A 38 -4.17 -5.57 -15.35
CA GLN A 38 -5.05 -4.73 -16.15
C GLN A 38 -4.67 -3.26 -15.97
N VAL A 39 -4.54 -2.53 -17.08
CA VAL A 39 -4.45 -1.08 -17.08
C VAL A 39 -5.74 -0.51 -17.64
N LYS A 40 -6.41 0.34 -16.87
CA LYS A 40 -7.63 1.04 -17.29
C LYS A 40 -7.36 2.54 -17.41
N ASN A 41 -7.73 3.13 -18.54
CA ASN A 41 -7.58 4.56 -18.79
C ASN A 41 -8.94 5.25 -18.65
N LEU A 42 -9.18 5.82 -17.47
CA LEU A 42 -10.42 6.54 -17.15
C LEU A 42 -10.31 8.01 -17.56
N SER A 43 -11.40 8.77 -17.43
CA SER A 43 -11.44 10.19 -17.82
C SER A 43 -10.50 11.06 -16.99
N ASP A 44 -10.34 10.77 -15.69
CA ASP A 44 -9.61 11.54 -14.70
C ASP A 44 -8.30 10.89 -14.25
N ARG A 45 -8.13 9.58 -14.49
CA ARG A 45 -6.98 8.80 -14.00
C ARG A 45 -6.67 7.59 -14.85
N THR A 46 -5.46 7.07 -14.74
CA THR A 46 -5.07 5.74 -15.20
C THR A 46 -4.84 4.86 -13.98
N ILE A 47 -5.36 3.64 -13.96
CA ILE A 47 -5.22 2.71 -12.85
C ILE A 47 -4.60 1.38 -13.29
N LEU A 48 -3.81 0.78 -12.41
CA LEU A 48 -3.35 -0.60 -12.49
C LEU A 48 -4.15 -1.44 -11.48
N SER A 49 -4.66 -2.57 -11.93
CA SER A 49 -5.19 -3.64 -11.08
C SER A 49 -4.37 -4.90 -11.27
N THR A 50 -4.10 -5.61 -10.16
CA THR A 50 -3.40 -6.90 -10.15
C THR A 50 -4.31 -7.94 -9.54
N ASN A 51 -4.35 -9.16 -10.08
CA ASN A 51 -5.05 -10.34 -9.55
C ASN A 51 -6.51 -10.13 -9.07
N VAL A 52 -6.79 -9.01 -8.42
CA VAL A 52 -8.12 -8.63 -7.92
C VAL A 52 -8.77 -7.69 -8.94
N LEU A 53 -9.83 -8.14 -9.61
CA LEU A 53 -10.49 -7.44 -10.72
C LEU A 53 -11.00 -6.04 -10.38
N PHE A 54 -11.30 -5.76 -9.12
CA PHE A 54 -11.85 -4.50 -8.63
C PHE A 54 -10.89 -3.70 -7.77
N GLY A 55 -9.71 -4.26 -7.45
CA GLY A 55 -8.68 -3.57 -6.67
C GLY A 55 -7.90 -2.56 -7.51
N VAL A 56 -7.56 -1.42 -6.92
CA VAL A 56 -6.63 -0.45 -7.51
C VAL A 56 -5.32 -0.55 -6.77
N GLN A 57 -4.28 -1.02 -7.46
CA GLN A 57 -2.92 -1.17 -6.89
C GLN A 57 -2.07 0.07 -7.12
N SER A 58 -2.26 0.74 -8.24
CA SER A 58 -1.54 1.98 -8.55
C SER A 58 -2.43 2.92 -9.35
N VAL A 59 -2.19 4.21 -9.22
CA VAL A 59 -2.95 5.25 -9.91
C VAL A 59 -2.06 6.38 -10.40
N THR A 60 -2.39 6.94 -11.55
CA THR A 60 -1.89 8.25 -12.00
C THR A 60 -3.08 9.15 -12.25
N MET A 61 -3.14 10.26 -11.55
CA MET A 61 -4.13 11.31 -11.81
C MET A 61 -3.74 12.08 -13.06
N LYS A 62 -4.71 12.42 -13.94
CA LYS A 62 -4.46 13.25 -15.13
C LYS A 62 -4.25 14.71 -14.78
N ASP A 63 -4.92 15.17 -13.73
CA ASP A 63 -4.65 16.45 -13.10
C ASP A 63 -3.65 16.28 -11.96
N LYS A 64 -2.76 17.26 -11.77
CA LYS A 64 -1.81 17.25 -10.66
C LYS A 64 -2.56 17.48 -9.35
N GLY A 65 -2.19 16.76 -8.31
CA GLY A 65 -2.78 16.89 -6.99
C GLY A 65 -2.71 15.58 -6.20
N LEU A 66 -3.49 15.54 -5.14
CA LEU A 66 -3.66 14.37 -4.30
C LEU A 66 -4.51 13.32 -5.02
N THR A 67 -4.30 12.04 -4.66
CA THR A 67 -4.93 10.90 -5.32
C THR A 67 -6.28 10.51 -4.71
N GLY A 68 -6.54 10.95 -3.47
CA GLY A 68 -7.65 10.45 -2.65
C GLY A 68 -7.43 9.02 -2.13
N MET A 69 -6.21 8.50 -2.21
CA MET A 69 -5.83 7.15 -1.78
C MET A 69 -4.79 7.20 -0.63
N TYR A 70 -4.40 6.05 -0.13
CA TYR A 70 -3.43 5.91 0.96
C TYR A 70 -2.09 6.62 0.71
N TYR A 71 -1.69 6.78 -0.52
CA TYR A 71 -0.48 7.55 -0.88
C TYR A 71 -0.47 8.96 -0.31
N ASP A 72 -1.64 9.61 -0.25
CA ASP A 72 -1.76 10.96 0.30
C ASP A 72 -1.49 10.97 1.81
N THR A 73 -1.93 9.91 2.52
CA THR A 73 -1.62 9.72 3.94
C THR A 73 -0.12 9.43 4.13
N ALA A 74 0.49 8.63 3.26
CA ALA A 74 1.92 8.30 3.30
C ALA A 74 2.83 9.53 3.12
N LEU A 75 2.34 10.64 2.52
CA LEU A 75 3.07 11.91 2.42
C LEU A 75 3.35 12.56 3.79
N ALA A 76 2.79 12.05 4.88
CA ALA A 76 3.19 12.45 6.23
C ALA A 76 4.62 12.01 6.59
N ALA A 77 5.14 10.92 5.99
CA ALA A 77 6.47 10.41 6.31
C ALA A 77 7.59 11.44 6.08
N PRO A 78 7.67 12.15 4.92
CA PRO A 78 8.64 13.23 4.75
C PRO A 78 8.48 14.37 5.78
N ALA A 79 7.25 14.70 6.18
CA ALA A 79 7.02 15.79 7.14
C ALA A 79 7.39 15.39 8.59
N LEU A 80 7.25 14.10 8.93
CA LEU A 80 7.65 13.53 10.23
C LEU A 80 9.17 13.29 10.32
N ALA A 81 9.87 13.14 9.20
CA ALA A 81 11.31 12.88 9.18
C ALA A 81 12.11 14.13 9.59
N GLY A 82 13.33 13.92 10.10
CA GLY A 82 14.25 15.01 10.43
C GLY A 82 14.69 15.79 9.19
N HIS A 83 14.95 15.07 8.09
CA HIS A 83 15.27 15.56 6.76
C HIS A 83 14.37 14.89 5.72
N ALA A 84 14.31 15.43 4.51
CA ALA A 84 13.49 14.91 3.43
C ALA A 84 14.23 14.99 2.07
N ASP A 85 15.50 14.56 2.07
CA ASP A 85 16.40 14.67 0.91
C ASP A 85 16.41 13.38 0.08
N SER A 86 16.03 12.25 0.68
CA SER A 86 16.09 10.93 0.05
C SER A 86 14.96 10.01 0.46
N ALA A 87 14.39 9.28 -0.52
CA ALA A 87 13.37 8.27 -0.28
C ALA A 87 13.69 6.97 -1.03
N LEU A 88 13.37 5.85 -0.39
CA LEU A 88 13.32 4.53 -0.99
C LEU A 88 11.87 4.01 -0.98
N ILE A 89 11.44 3.40 -2.08
CA ILE A 89 10.13 2.76 -2.19
C ILE A 89 10.34 1.28 -2.49
N LEU A 90 10.00 0.42 -1.55
CA LEU A 90 9.97 -1.04 -1.70
C LEU A 90 8.56 -1.46 -2.08
N GLY A 91 8.37 -1.92 -3.32
CA GLY A 91 7.09 -2.08 -3.97
C GLY A 91 6.68 -0.80 -4.71
N MET A 92 7.49 -0.43 -5.73
CA MET A 92 7.31 0.82 -6.49
C MET A 92 5.97 0.87 -7.23
N GLY A 93 5.44 -0.30 -7.64
CA GLY A 93 4.27 -0.35 -8.50
C GLY A 93 4.48 0.45 -9.78
N THR A 94 3.50 1.27 -10.15
CA THR A 94 3.65 2.18 -11.30
C THR A 94 4.16 3.58 -10.90
N GLY A 95 4.70 3.74 -9.70
CA GLY A 95 5.33 4.98 -9.26
C GLY A 95 4.37 6.05 -8.73
N THR A 96 3.20 5.68 -8.20
CA THR A 96 2.24 6.66 -7.67
C THR A 96 2.86 7.53 -6.57
N TYR A 97 3.42 6.90 -5.54
CA TYR A 97 4.04 7.62 -4.42
C TYR A 97 5.26 8.43 -4.88
N ALA A 98 6.06 7.87 -5.77
CA ALA A 98 7.22 8.56 -6.33
C ALA A 98 6.84 9.85 -7.08
N ARG A 99 5.76 9.82 -7.88
CA ARG A 99 5.24 11.03 -8.54
C ARG A 99 4.77 12.08 -7.55
N GLN A 100 4.08 11.68 -6.47
CA GLN A 100 3.69 12.60 -5.42
C GLN A 100 4.89 13.19 -4.67
N LEU A 101 5.89 12.37 -4.35
CA LEU A 101 7.14 12.88 -3.76
C LEU A 101 7.79 13.89 -4.69
N ARG A 102 7.92 13.60 -5.99
CA ARG A 102 8.48 14.55 -6.96
C ARG A 102 7.66 15.83 -7.13
N GLN A 103 6.34 15.75 -6.94
CA GLN A 103 5.46 16.92 -7.03
C GLN A 103 5.59 17.85 -5.83
N TYR A 104 5.60 17.30 -4.61
CA TYR A 104 5.57 18.07 -3.36
C TYR A 104 6.97 18.30 -2.77
N TYR A 105 7.92 17.41 -3.03
CA TYR A 105 9.31 17.47 -2.56
C TYR A 105 10.26 17.35 -3.76
N PRO A 106 10.33 18.38 -4.64
CA PRO A 106 11.01 18.27 -5.94
C PRO A 106 12.51 18.02 -5.84
N ASP A 107 13.15 18.39 -4.74
CA ASP A 107 14.59 18.20 -4.50
C ASP A 107 14.91 16.83 -3.89
N MET A 108 13.90 16.05 -3.48
CA MET A 108 14.09 14.71 -2.90
C MET A 108 14.54 13.72 -3.97
N ARG A 109 15.61 12.99 -3.70
CA ARG A 109 16.05 11.85 -4.53
C ARG A 109 15.18 10.64 -4.19
N VAL A 110 14.58 10.06 -5.20
CA VAL A 110 13.69 8.90 -5.05
C VAL A 110 14.31 7.71 -5.75
N THR A 111 14.41 6.59 -5.02
CA THR A 111 14.81 5.28 -5.55
C THR A 111 13.65 4.32 -5.38
N GLY A 112 13.33 3.54 -6.41
CA GLY A 112 12.27 2.55 -6.41
C GLY A 112 12.80 1.13 -6.61
N VAL A 113 12.17 0.16 -5.95
CA VAL A 113 12.41 -1.27 -6.17
C VAL A 113 11.07 -1.94 -6.44
N GLU A 114 10.95 -2.63 -7.57
CA GLU A 114 9.75 -3.36 -7.99
C GLU A 114 10.15 -4.77 -8.43
N ILE A 115 9.44 -5.78 -7.95
CA ILE A 115 9.78 -7.16 -8.29
C ILE A 115 9.31 -7.57 -9.68
N ASP A 116 8.22 -6.97 -10.15
CA ASP A 116 7.56 -7.33 -11.40
C ASP A 116 8.02 -6.41 -12.56
N GLN A 117 8.91 -6.93 -13.40
CA GLN A 117 9.39 -6.21 -14.59
C GLN A 117 8.25 -5.73 -15.49
N LYS A 118 7.13 -6.48 -15.54
CA LYS A 118 6.00 -6.08 -16.36
C LYS A 118 5.33 -4.82 -15.81
N ILE A 119 5.24 -4.68 -14.49
CA ILE A 119 4.71 -3.46 -13.84
C ILE A 119 5.64 -2.28 -14.16
N THR A 120 6.96 -2.45 -14.05
CA THR A 120 7.93 -1.41 -14.43
C THR A 120 7.79 -0.99 -15.89
N ASP A 121 7.64 -1.96 -16.81
CA ASP A 121 7.41 -1.66 -18.24
C ASP A 121 6.10 -0.89 -18.49
N LEU A 122 5.04 -1.21 -17.72
CA LEU A 122 3.75 -0.55 -17.83
C LEU A 122 3.79 0.87 -17.22
N ALA A 123 4.58 1.08 -16.17
CA ALA A 123 4.77 2.37 -15.51
C ALA A 123 5.23 3.44 -16.53
N GLY A 124 6.31 3.18 -17.23
CA GLY A 124 6.82 4.09 -18.27
C GLY A 124 5.90 4.24 -19.48
N ARG A 125 5.02 3.26 -19.75
CA ARG A 125 4.14 3.30 -20.94
C ARG A 125 2.80 3.98 -20.72
N TYR A 126 2.23 3.86 -19.53
CA TYR A 126 0.84 4.26 -19.25
C TYR A 126 0.67 5.22 -18.07
N PHE A 127 1.71 5.39 -17.22
CA PHE A 127 1.58 6.06 -15.93
C PHE A 127 2.46 7.30 -15.77
N ASP A 128 3.06 7.80 -16.85
CA ASP A 128 3.91 8.99 -16.84
C ASP A 128 4.98 8.95 -15.72
N GLU A 129 5.63 7.80 -15.56
CA GLU A 129 6.70 7.64 -14.58
C GLU A 129 7.83 8.64 -14.86
N PRO A 130 8.25 9.43 -13.86
CA PRO A 130 9.34 10.38 -14.05
C PRO A 130 10.65 9.67 -14.42
N SER A 131 11.25 10.08 -15.52
CA SER A 131 12.46 9.43 -16.08
C SER A 131 13.73 9.64 -15.24
N ASP A 132 13.68 10.49 -14.23
CA ASP A 132 14.78 10.80 -13.30
C ASP A 132 14.72 9.98 -12.01
N ILE A 133 13.74 9.06 -11.88
CA ILE A 133 13.67 8.12 -10.77
C ILE A 133 14.45 6.86 -11.13
N GLU A 134 15.37 6.47 -10.25
CA GLU A 134 16.08 5.19 -10.39
C GLU A 134 15.20 4.05 -9.92
N VAL A 135 14.83 3.14 -10.83
CA VAL A 135 14.02 1.96 -10.51
C VAL A 135 14.82 0.69 -10.77
N SER A 136 14.93 -0.15 -9.75
CA SER A 136 15.54 -1.48 -9.84
C SER A 136 14.46 -2.56 -9.87
N THR A 137 14.48 -3.43 -10.88
CA THR A 137 13.62 -4.63 -10.88
C THR A 137 14.29 -5.75 -10.13
N TYR A 138 13.90 -5.93 -8.87
CA TYR A 138 14.50 -6.92 -7.97
C TYR A 138 13.59 -7.19 -6.75
N ASP A 139 13.90 -8.27 -5.99
CA ASP A 139 13.29 -8.50 -4.67
C ASP A 139 13.70 -7.38 -3.71
N GLY A 140 12.70 -6.72 -3.10
CA GLY A 140 12.93 -5.51 -2.29
C GLY A 140 13.80 -5.76 -1.06
N ARG A 141 13.61 -6.88 -0.36
CA ARG A 141 14.43 -7.22 0.81
C ARG A 141 15.86 -7.57 0.41
N ALA A 142 16.03 -8.36 -0.64
CA ALA A 142 17.37 -8.75 -1.12
C ALA A 142 18.13 -7.54 -1.67
N TRP A 143 17.44 -6.62 -2.34
CA TRP A 143 18.03 -5.37 -2.81
C TRP A 143 18.49 -4.48 -1.64
N LEU A 144 17.63 -4.32 -0.63
CA LEU A 144 17.97 -3.54 0.56
C LEU A 144 19.16 -4.14 1.31
N ALA A 145 19.18 -5.46 1.49
CA ALA A 145 20.28 -6.16 2.16
C ALA A 145 21.63 -6.02 1.42
N ALA A 146 21.62 -5.78 0.11
CA ALA A 146 22.81 -5.56 -0.70
C ALA A 146 23.20 -4.08 -0.83
N SER A 147 22.34 -3.15 -0.39
CA SER A 147 22.58 -1.72 -0.46
C SER A 147 23.43 -1.24 0.72
N GLU A 148 24.25 -0.21 0.48
CA GLU A 148 24.96 0.53 1.53
C GLU A 148 24.33 1.92 1.78
N ASN A 149 23.28 2.28 1.03
CA ASN A 149 22.66 3.58 1.11
C ASN A 149 21.73 3.70 2.33
N THR A 150 21.57 4.92 2.82
CA THR A 150 20.59 5.27 3.85
C THR A 150 19.62 6.34 3.33
N TYR A 151 18.43 6.40 3.90
CA TYR A 151 17.34 7.23 3.42
C TYR A 151 16.64 7.95 4.58
N ASP A 152 16.03 9.09 4.26
CA ASP A 152 15.21 9.84 5.21
C ASP A 152 13.79 9.27 5.28
N VAL A 153 13.32 8.70 4.17
CA VAL A 153 12.02 8.03 4.08
C VAL A 153 12.21 6.66 3.43
N ILE A 154 11.63 5.62 4.02
CA ILE A 154 11.50 4.31 3.37
C ILE A 154 10.01 3.93 3.38
N MET A 155 9.41 3.80 2.20
CA MET A 155 8.07 3.25 2.04
C MET A 155 8.14 1.76 1.77
N VAL A 156 7.34 0.99 2.52
CA VAL A 156 7.13 -0.44 2.32
C VAL A 156 5.68 -0.64 1.86
N ASP A 157 5.52 -0.90 0.57
CA ASP A 157 4.21 -1.10 -0.07
C ASP A 157 4.27 -2.32 -1.01
N ALA A 158 4.91 -3.39 -0.53
CA ALA A 158 5.09 -4.61 -1.29
C ALA A 158 4.03 -5.64 -0.89
N TYR A 159 3.01 -5.76 -1.71
CA TYR A 159 1.95 -6.74 -1.53
C TYR A 159 2.01 -7.81 -2.62
N GLN A 160 1.79 -9.06 -2.20
CA GLN A 160 1.47 -10.15 -3.09
C GLN A 160 0.01 -10.51 -2.85
N ASP A 161 -0.83 -10.28 -3.86
CA ASP A 161 -2.28 -10.38 -3.75
C ASP A 161 -2.85 -9.41 -2.70
N ILE A 162 -3.20 -9.90 -1.50
CA ILE A 162 -3.87 -9.13 -0.45
C ILE A 162 -2.98 -8.98 0.79
N THR A 163 -1.90 -9.76 0.90
CA THR A 163 -1.06 -9.80 2.09
C THR A 163 0.36 -9.32 1.81
N ILE A 164 0.98 -8.73 2.84
CA ILE A 164 2.42 -8.46 2.80
C ILE A 164 3.17 -9.81 2.76
N PRO A 165 4.20 -9.98 1.91
CA PRO A 165 4.99 -11.20 1.87
C PRO A 165 5.67 -11.48 3.22
N PHE A 166 5.73 -12.75 3.65
CA PHE A 166 6.28 -13.11 4.96
C PHE A 166 7.71 -12.59 5.16
N GLN A 167 8.54 -12.58 4.12
CA GLN A 167 9.92 -12.08 4.16
C GLN A 167 10.02 -10.56 4.35
N MET A 168 8.93 -9.81 4.19
CA MET A 168 8.86 -8.37 4.42
C MET A 168 8.00 -8.00 5.63
N SER A 169 7.70 -8.96 6.50
CA SER A 169 6.84 -8.77 7.67
C SER A 169 7.54 -9.10 9.00
N SER A 170 8.77 -9.59 8.96
CA SER A 170 9.50 -10.07 10.13
C SER A 170 10.26 -8.94 10.87
N ALA A 171 10.56 -9.17 12.15
CA ALA A 171 11.38 -8.26 12.94
C ALA A 171 12.77 -8.06 12.31
N GLU A 172 13.35 -9.11 11.71
CA GLU A 172 14.62 -9.05 11.02
C GLU A 172 14.56 -8.15 9.78
N PHE A 173 13.45 -8.17 9.05
CA PHE A 173 13.25 -7.26 7.93
C PHE A 173 13.09 -5.82 8.40
N PHE A 174 12.32 -5.55 9.44
CA PHE A 174 12.15 -4.18 9.94
C PHE A 174 13.41 -3.64 10.61
N ASP A 175 14.25 -4.50 11.22
CA ASP A 175 15.57 -4.10 11.70
C ASP A 175 16.53 -3.75 10.53
N LEU A 176 16.46 -4.50 9.43
CA LEU A 176 17.16 -4.16 8.20
C LEU A 176 16.69 -2.80 7.67
N VAL A 177 15.38 -2.54 7.58
CA VAL A 177 14.84 -1.22 7.19
C VAL A 177 15.34 -0.12 8.11
N ARG A 178 15.26 -0.32 9.44
CA ARG A 178 15.75 0.66 10.42
C ARG A 178 17.23 0.98 10.25
N SER A 179 18.06 -0.02 9.93
CA SER A 179 19.49 0.18 9.69
C SER A 179 19.81 1.02 8.44
N HIS A 180 18.86 1.10 7.49
CA HIS A 180 18.95 1.92 6.29
C HIS A 180 18.21 3.27 6.41
N LEU A 181 17.64 3.57 7.58
CA LEU A 181 17.09 4.89 7.86
C LEU A 181 18.15 5.80 8.48
N ASN A 182 18.28 7.01 7.96
CA ASN A 182 19.05 8.08 8.59
C ASN A 182 18.53 8.35 10.03
N PRO A 183 19.35 8.90 10.92
CA PRO A 183 18.87 9.37 12.22
C PRO A 183 17.70 10.35 12.05
N GLY A 184 16.56 10.02 12.65
CA GLY A 184 15.31 10.78 12.48
C GLY A 184 14.54 10.47 11.20
N GLY A 185 15.01 9.53 10.36
CA GLY A 185 14.27 9.06 9.20
C GLY A 185 13.02 8.26 9.57
N VAL A 186 12.08 8.14 8.64
CA VAL A 186 10.75 7.54 8.87
C VAL A 186 10.50 6.43 7.86
N MET A 187 10.12 5.26 8.37
CA MET A 187 9.49 4.22 7.57
C MET A 187 7.99 4.45 7.56
N VAL A 188 7.36 4.29 6.40
CA VAL A 188 5.90 4.19 6.26
C VAL A 188 5.55 2.85 5.63
N VAL A 189 4.60 2.14 6.23
CA VAL A 189 4.11 0.84 5.77
C VAL A 189 2.63 0.95 5.45
N ASN A 190 2.24 0.66 4.22
CA ASN A 190 0.83 0.49 3.88
C ASN A 190 0.35 -0.86 4.42
N MET A 191 -0.68 -0.86 5.26
CA MET A 191 -1.37 -2.05 5.74
C MET A 191 -2.73 -2.12 5.05
N ASN A 192 -2.85 -3.00 4.05
CA ASN A 192 -3.99 -3.02 3.13
C ASN A 192 -5.31 -3.53 3.73
N MET A 193 -5.32 -4.06 4.94
CA MET A 193 -6.53 -4.62 5.54
C MET A 193 -6.74 -4.11 6.94
N ILE A 194 -7.77 -3.27 7.13
CA ILE A 194 -8.20 -2.89 8.48
C ILE A 194 -8.85 -4.12 9.11
N SER A 195 -8.15 -4.70 10.07
CA SER A 195 -8.66 -5.75 10.93
C SER A 195 -8.25 -5.40 12.34
N ASP A 196 -9.17 -4.90 13.14
CA ASP A 196 -8.90 -4.37 14.49
C ASP A 196 -9.10 -5.43 15.60
N GLY A 197 -9.23 -6.70 15.22
CA GLY A 197 -9.37 -7.79 16.17
C GLY A 197 -8.01 -8.22 16.76
N ARG A 198 -8.02 -8.69 18.02
CA ARG A 198 -6.88 -9.37 18.62
C ARG A 198 -6.47 -10.57 17.78
N GLY A 199 -5.16 -10.73 17.54
CA GLY A 199 -4.60 -11.76 16.69
C GLY A 199 -4.79 -11.48 15.19
N SER A 200 -5.12 -10.26 14.81
CA SER A 200 -5.16 -9.83 13.40
C SER A 200 -3.76 -9.66 12.81
N ILE A 201 -3.68 -9.64 11.49
CA ILE A 201 -2.41 -9.37 10.79
C ILE A 201 -1.90 -7.96 11.09
N ASN A 202 -2.78 -6.96 11.19
CA ASN A 202 -2.40 -5.58 11.51
C ASN A 202 -1.85 -5.46 12.92
N GLU A 203 -2.45 -6.16 13.90
CA GLU A 203 -1.90 -6.20 15.25
C GLU A 203 -0.51 -6.85 15.26
N ALA A 204 -0.34 -8.01 14.62
CA ALA A 204 0.94 -8.70 14.55
C ALA A 204 2.04 -7.87 13.85
N LEU A 205 1.70 -7.16 12.76
CA LEU A 205 2.64 -6.24 12.10
C LEU A 205 2.98 -5.06 12.99
N THR A 206 1.99 -4.44 13.63
CA THR A 206 2.19 -3.33 14.57
C THR A 206 3.07 -3.73 15.75
N ASP A 207 2.80 -4.88 16.37
CA ASP A 207 3.62 -5.45 17.44
C ASP A 207 5.05 -5.68 16.98
N THR A 208 5.22 -6.28 15.80
CA THR A 208 6.54 -6.57 15.23
C THR A 208 7.35 -5.30 14.97
N ILE A 209 6.73 -4.30 14.34
CA ILE A 209 7.40 -3.02 14.05
C ILE A 209 7.71 -2.29 15.36
N SER A 210 6.77 -2.29 16.31
CA SER A 210 6.97 -1.64 17.62
C SER A 210 8.07 -2.32 18.45
N SER A 211 8.25 -3.64 18.32
CA SER A 211 9.36 -4.34 18.98
C SER A 211 10.74 -3.92 18.47
N VAL A 212 10.81 -3.44 17.22
CA VAL A 212 12.05 -2.99 16.58
C VAL A 212 12.32 -1.49 16.80
N PHE A 213 11.30 -0.65 16.62
CA PHE A 213 11.44 0.81 16.67
C PHE A 213 11.17 1.40 18.03
N GLY A 214 10.45 0.69 18.91
CA GLY A 214 9.84 1.19 20.14
C GLY A 214 8.45 1.78 19.89
N SER A 215 7.48 1.49 20.75
CA SER A 215 6.08 1.91 20.62
C SER A 215 5.91 3.43 20.57
N ASP A 216 6.74 4.19 21.31
CA ASP A 216 6.72 5.66 21.29
C ASP A 216 7.10 6.26 19.93
N ALA A 217 7.88 5.52 19.15
CA ALA A 217 8.32 5.90 17.81
C ALA A 217 7.35 5.48 16.70
N VAL A 218 6.23 4.84 17.03
CA VAL A 218 5.27 4.29 16.06
C VAL A 218 3.91 4.99 16.17
N ARG A 219 3.31 5.30 15.03
CA ARG A 219 1.93 5.81 14.90
C ARG A 219 1.23 5.10 13.75
N THR A 220 -0.07 4.95 13.87
CA THR A 220 -0.93 4.45 12.79
C THR A 220 -1.96 5.50 12.42
N ALA A 221 -2.38 5.54 11.14
CA ALA A 221 -3.45 6.40 10.67
C ALA A 221 -4.32 5.66 9.66
N ASP A 222 -5.63 5.57 9.93
CA ASP A 222 -6.59 4.98 8.99
C ASP A 222 -6.81 5.90 7.80
N VAL A 223 -6.93 5.30 6.62
CA VAL A 223 -7.22 6.02 5.38
C VAL A 223 -8.73 6.06 5.16
N PRO A 224 -9.36 7.24 5.18
CA PRO A 224 -10.81 7.36 5.11
C PRO A 224 -11.40 6.71 3.86
N GLY A 225 -12.49 5.96 4.03
CA GLY A 225 -13.22 5.35 2.91
C GLY A 225 -12.52 4.18 2.24
N THR A 226 -11.46 3.66 2.82
CA THR A 226 -10.71 2.50 2.33
C THR A 226 -10.48 1.47 3.43
N THR A 227 -9.88 0.34 3.08
CA THR A 227 -9.39 -0.67 4.04
C THR A 227 -7.92 -0.49 4.40
N ASN A 228 -7.28 0.61 3.96
CA ASN A 228 -5.88 0.86 4.22
C ASN A 228 -5.66 1.59 5.56
N ARG A 229 -4.56 1.24 6.20
CA ARG A 229 -3.98 1.92 7.36
C ARG A 229 -2.50 2.14 7.09
N GLU A 230 -2.03 3.37 7.27
CA GLU A 230 -0.61 3.68 7.22
C GLU A 230 0.01 3.57 8.61
N LEU A 231 1.14 2.88 8.71
CA LEU A 231 1.94 2.82 9.91
C LEU A 231 3.25 3.59 9.68
N PHE A 232 3.55 4.52 10.57
CA PHE A 232 4.77 5.32 10.56
C PHE A 232 5.67 4.88 11.71
N ALA A 233 6.94 4.61 11.43
CA ALA A 233 7.94 4.26 12.43
C ALA A 233 9.19 5.10 12.23
N ARG A 234 9.60 5.86 13.27
CA ARG A 234 10.73 6.78 13.20
C ARG A 234 11.98 6.17 13.77
N ASN A 235 13.09 6.26 13.06
CA ASN A 235 14.41 5.93 13.60
C ASN A 235 14.84 7.03 14.57
N ALA A 236 14.51 6.86 15.85
CA ALA A 236 14.67 7.85 16.89
C ALA A 236 16.12 8.10 17.33
N GLY A 237 17.09 8.11 16.43
CA GLY A 237 18.53 8.35 16.73
C GLY A 237 18.81 9.51 17.67
N GLY A 238 18.22 9.44 18.89
CA GLY A 238 18.62 10.25 20.05
C GLY A 238 17.72 11.35 20.56
N SER A 239 16.58 11.71 20.02
CA SER A 239 15.55 12.53 20.69
C SER A 239 14.39 12.87 19.77
N GLY A 240 13.22 12.45 20.09
CA GLY A 240 12.02 12.87 19.39
C GLY A 240 10.96 11.80 19.48
N ASP A 241 10.19 11.87 20.54
CA ASP A 241 8.90 11.24 20.66
C ASP A 241 8.04 11.63 19.45
N MET A 242 7.47 10.63 18.78
CA MET A 242 6.51 10.86 17.67
C MET A 242 5.29 11.66 18.11
N ALA A 243 4.96 11.71 19.40
CA ALA A 243 3.79 12.43 19.90
C ALA A 243 3.81 13.92 19.56
N GLY A 244 4.95 14.60 19.77
CA GLY A 244 5.09 16.01 19.42
C GLY A 244 5.10 16.27 17.93
N LEU A 245 5.67 15.36 17.13
CA LEU A 245 5.74 15.47 15.68
C LEU A 245 4.40 15.16 14.99
N SER A 246 3.57 14.32 15.59
CA SER A 246 2.24 13.97 15.10
C SER A 246 1.13 14.88 15.64
N ASP A 247 1.46 15.99 16.31
CA ASP A 247 0.51 17.06 16.59
C ASP A 247 0.05 17.72 15.28
N PRO A 248 -1.27 17.95 15.07
CA PRO A 248 -1.77 18.48 13.82
C PRO A 248 -1.13 19.80 13.37
N ALA A 249 -0.92 20.74 14.30
CA ALA A 249 -0.31 22.03 13.96
C ALA A 249 1.20 21.90 13.66
N ALA A 250 1.88 20.98 14.36
CA ALA A 250 3.28 20.72 14.11
C ALA A 250 3.49 20.07 12.75
N LEU A 251 2.67 19.06 12.38
CA LEU A 251 2.79 18.38 11.11
C LEU A 251 2.36 19.27 9.93
N GLU A 252 1.33 20.10 10.09
CA GLU A 252 0.94 21.13 9.12
C GLU A 252 2.10 22.08 8.84
N SER A 253 2.71 22.65 9.89
CA SER A 253 3.83 23.56 9.76
C SER A 253 5.02 22.88 9.08
N ALA A 254 5.41 21.68 9.50
CA ALA A 254 6.52 20.94 8.91
C ALA A 254 6.30 20.61 7.42
N ALA A 255 5.07 20.26 7.03
CA ALA A 255 4.72 20.02 5.63
C ALA A 255 4.77 21.32 4.81
N TYR A 256 4.21 22.42 5.35
CA TYR A 256 4.23 23.71 4.65
C TYR A 256 5.65 24.25 4.48
N ASP A 257 6.47 24.20 5.51
CA ASP A 257 7.84 24.72 5.47
C ASP A 257 8.70 24.02 4.39
N ARG A 258 8.41 22.75 4.12
CA ARG A 258 9.15 21.96 3.12
C ARG A 258 8.59 22.07 1.70
N THR A 259 7.30 22.25 1.57
CA THR A 259 6.63 22.12 0.27
C THR A 259 6.00 23.43 -0.25
N HIS A 260 5.78 24.40 0.64
CA HIS A 260 5.02 25.62 0.38
C HIS A 260 3.62 25.35 -0.19
N SER A 261 3.07 24.17 0.03
CA SER A 261 1.74 23.74 -0.41
C SER A 261 0.75 23.81 0.75
N HIS A 262 -0.19 24.73 0.68
CA HIS A 262 -1.30 24.81 1.66
C HIS A 262 -2.22 23.59 1.59
N GLU A 263 -2.45 23.03 0.39
CA GLU A 263 -3.25 21.82 0.21
C GLU A 263 -2.62 20.64 0.96
N LEU A 264 -1.32 20.39 0.73
CA LEU A 264 -0.63 19.29 1.41
C LEU A 264 -0.55 19.55 2.92
N ALA A 265 -0.22 20.76 3.36
CA ALA A 265 -0.12 21.09 4.77
C ALA A 265 -1.45 20.85 5.50
N SER A 266 -2.57 21.31 4.95
CA SER A 266 -3.90 21.02 5.51
C SER A 266 -4.22 19.53 5.55
N THR A 267 -3.86 18.78 4.51
CA THR A 267 -4.03 17.33 4.48
C THR A 267 -3.19 16.65 5.56
N MET A 268 -1.96 17.13 5.80
CA MET A 268 -1.10 16.58 6.85
C MET A 268 -1.64 16.87 8.26
N ALA A 269 -2.28 18.01 8.49
CA ALA A 269 -3.00 18.28 9.73
C ALA A 269 -4.15 17.28 9.95
N ASP A 270 -4.92 16.99 8.91
CA ASP A 270 -5.99 15.98 8.95
C ASP A 270 -5.46 14.56 9.18
N VAL A 271 -4.31 14.21 8.58
CA VAL A 271 -3.63 12.94 8.83
C VAL A 271 -3.18 12.83 10.27
N ALA A 272 -2.52 13.88 10.81
CA ALA A 272 -2.08 13.92 12.21
C ALA A 272 -3.25 13.78 13.18
N GLY A 273 -4.39 14.43 12.89
CA GLY A 273 -5.62 14.32 13.70
C GLY A 273 -6.20 12.90 13.79
N ARG A 274 -5.79 12.01 12.86
CA ARG A 274 -6.17 10.58 12.83
C ARG A 274 -5.06 9.65 13.32
N MET A 275 -3.87 10.18 13.59
CA MET A 275 -2.77 9.37 14.09
C MET A 275 -3.05 8.86 15.50
N GLN A 276 -2.79 7.57 15.69
CA GLN A 276 -2.99 6.88 16.96
C GLN A 276 -1.65 6.33 17.43
N ALA A 277 -1.42 6.42 18.74
CA ALA A 277 -0.34 5.71 19.42
C ALA A 277 -0.65 4.21 19.41
N VAL A 278 0.38 3.40 19.49
CA VAL A 278 0.28 1.94 19.53
C VAL A 278 0.64 1.43 20.94
N ASP A 279 0.09 0.29 21.30
CA ASP A 279 0.43 -0.38 22.56
C ASP A 279 1.87 -0.93 22.51
N ASP A 280 2.52 -0.97 23.69
CA ASP A 280 3.82 -1.62 23.80
C ASP A 280 3.64 -3.15 23.80
N PRO A 281 4.19 -3.86 22.80
CA PRO A 281 4.10 -5.32 22.76
C PRO A 281 4.79 -5.98 23.97
N ALA A 282 5.78 -5.34 24.58
CA ALA A 282 6.45 -5.87 25.77
C ALA A 282 5.54 -5.90 27.02
N GLU A 283 4.50 -5.07 27.06
CA GLU A 283 3.52 -5.02 28.14
C GLU A 283 2.34 -5.99 27.92
N ARG A 284 2.30 -6.69 26.80
CA ARG A 284 1.19 -7.55 26.40
C ARG A 284 1.62 -9.03 26.32
N ALA A 285 0.93 -9.88 27.06
CA ALA A 285 1.18 -11.33 27.06
C ALA A 285 0.74 -12.05 25.75
N ASP A 286 -0.15 -11.42 24.98
CA ASP A 286 -0.72 -11.93 23.73
C ASP A 286 -0.09 -11.28 22.48
N ALA A 287 0.93 -10.43 22.66
CA ALA A 287 1.64 -9.81 21.56
C ALA A 287 2.27 -10.86 20.62
N THR A 288 2.16 -10.61 19.33
CA THR A 288 2.69 -11.52 18.31
C THR A 288 3.80 -10.82 17.53
N ILE A 289 5.03 -11.29 17.73
CA ILE A 289 6.20 -10.84 16.98
C ILE A 289 6.43 -11.83 15.83
N LEU A 290 6.37 -11.33 14.60
CA LEU A 290 6.70 -12.10 13.40
C LEU A 290 8.22 -12.13 13.23
N THR A 291 8.75 -13.31 12.93
CA THR A 291 10.18 -13.53 12.68
C THR A 291 10.37 -14.29 11.38
N ASP A 292 11.58 -14.31 10.83
CA ASP A 292 11.88 -15.07 9.62
C ASP A 292 11.55 -16.57 9.75
N ASP A 293 11.65 -17.11 10.96
CA ASP A 293 11.28 -18.49 11.26
C ASP A 293 9.78 -18.68 11.50
N LYS A 294 9.02 -17.61 11.79
CA LYS A 294 7.61 -17.70 12.16
C LYS A 294 6.86 -16.40 11.78
N ALA A 295 6.42 -16.34 10.55
CA ALA A 295 5.58 -15.24 10.03
C ALA A 295 4.38 -15.81 9.25
N PRO A 296 3.30 -16.29 9.93
CA PRO A 296 2.16 -16.92 9.27
C PRO A 296 1.20 -15.86 8.66
N VAL A 297 1.73 -14.92 7.88
CA VAL A 297 0.97 -13.76 7.35
C VAL A 297 -0.15 -14.18 6.40
N GLU A 298 0.03 -15.22 5.61
CA GLU A 298 -0.99 -15.74 4.71
C GLU A 298 -2.20 -16.28 5.51
N VAL A 299 -1.95 -16.98 6.62
CA VAL A 299 -3.02 -17.49 7.49
C VAL A 299 -3.76 -16.36 8.18
N LEU A 300 -3.03 -15.35 8.66
CA LEU A 300 -3.62 -14.17 9.29
C LEU A 300 -4.40 -13.32 8.28
N GLY A 301 -3.86 -13.14 7.08
CA GLY A 301 -4.52 -12.43 5.99
C GLY A 301 -5.79 -13.14 5.52
N MET A 302 -5.77 -14.47 5.34
CA MET A 302 -6.96 -15.24 4.99
C MET A 302 -8.07 -15.10 6.03
N ARG A 303 -7.75 -15.08 7.32
CA ARG A 303 -8.77 -14.84 8.37
C ARG A 303 -9.41 -13.47 8.26
N ALA A 304 -8.63 -12.44 7.91
CA ALA A 304 -9.17 -11.11 7.68
C ALA A 304 -10.12 -11.09 6.47
N ILE A 305 -9.76 -11.76 5.38
CA ILE A 305 -10.62 -11.92 4.18
C ILE A 305 -11.91 -12.66 4.54
N ASP A 306 -11.81 -13.78 5.27
CA ASP A 306 -12.98 -14.55 5.68
C ASP A 306 -13.95 -13.71 6.53
N ASN A 307 -13.44 -12.84 7.41
CA ASN A 307 -14.25 -11.92 8.20
C ASN A 307 -14.95 -10.88 7.32
N ILE A 308 -14.25 -10.24 6.38
CA ILE A 308 -14.82 -9.28 5.44
C ILE A 308 -15.90 -9.95 4.58
N ILE A 309 -15.63 -11.14 4.04
CA ILE A 309 -16.61 -11.90 3.26
C ILE A 309 -17.83 -12.27 4.13
N ALA A 310 -17.60 -12.64 5.39
CA ALA A 310 -18.70 -13.00 6.29
C ALA A 310 -19.59 -11.78 6.61
N GLU A 311 -18.98 -10.61 6.82
CA GLU A 311 -19.69 -9.36 7.07
C GLU A 311 -20.45 -8.87 5.83
N GLU A 312 -19.80 -8.83 4.67
CA GLU A 312 -20.44 -8.37 3.43
C GLU A 312 -21.44 -9.37 2.88
N ALA A 313 -21.17 -10.68 2.95
CA ALA A 313 -22.09 -11.71 2.49
C ALA A 313 -23.24 -12.00 3.48
N GLY A 314 -23.13 -11.56 4.73
CA GLY A 314 -24.15 -11.76 5.77
C GLY A 314 -25.54 -11.26 5.35
N PRO A 315 -25.71 -10.01 4.94
CA PRO A 315 -26.97 -9.47 4.45
C PRO A 315 -27.52 -10.22 3.24
N TYR A 316 -26.68 -10.60 2.29
CA TYR A 316 -27.08 -11.36 1.09
C TYR A 316 -27.50 -12.80 1.43
N ARG A 317 -26.86 -13.44 2.41
CA ARG A 317 -27.25 -14.76 2.92
C ARG A 317 -28.62 -14.71 3.60
N GLU A 318 -28.90 -13.69 4.40
CA GLU A 318 -30.20 -13.51 5.03
C GLU A 318 -31.28 -13.18 4.00
N LEU A 319 -30.99 -12.33 3.00
CA LEU A 319 -31.90 -12.05 1.91
C LEU A 319 -32.24 -13.31 1.09
N LEU A 320 -31.24 -14.15 0.81
CA LEU A 320 -31.41 -15.42 0.12
C LEU A 320 -32.30 -16.40 0.94
N LYS A 321 -32.17 -16.43 2.27
CA LYS A 321 -32.97 -17.27 3.16
C LYS A 321 -34.40 -16.77 3.28
N THR A 322 -34.63 -15.47 3.32
CA THR A 322 -35.93 -14.86 3.59
C THR A 322 -36.72 -14.60 2.32
N GLU A 323 -36.08 -14.16 1.24
CA GLU A 323 -36.74 -13.74 -0.01
C GLU A 323 -36.32 -14.57 -1.23
N GLY A 324 -35.42 -15.53 -1.04
CA GLY A 324 -34.95 -16.38 -2.11
C GLY A 324 -34.11 -15.62 -3.18
N ILE A 325 -33.88 -16.26 -4.32
CA ILE A 325 -33.07 -15.69 -5.43
C ILE A 325 -33.69 -14.38 -5.95
N ALA A 326 -35.01 -14.20 -5.87
CA ALA A 326 -35.67 -13.00 -6.35
C ALA A 326 -35.33 -11.75 -5.49
N GLY A 327 -35.18 -11.91 -4.18
CA GLY A 327 -34.72 -10.86 -3.29
C GLY A 327 -33.27 -10.46 -3.56
N LEU A 328 -32.41 -11.45 -3.78
CA LEU A 328 -30.99 -11.23 -4.12
C LEU A 328 -30.81 -10.43 -5.43
N LEU A 329 -31.56 -10.77 -6.47
CA LEU A 329 -31.51 -10.07 -7.76
C LEU A 329 -31.99 -8.62 -7.69
N LYS A 330 -32.90 -8.29 -6.74
CA LYS A 330 -33.34 -6.90 -6.51
C LYS A 330 -32.31 -6.07 -5.75
N ALA A 331 -31.49 -6.70 -4.91
CA ALA A 331 -30.49 -6.00 -4.10
C ALA A 331 -29.19 -5.72 -4.87
N VAL A 332 -28.98 -6.39 -6.01
CA VAL A 332 -27.80 -6.24 -6.88
C VAL A 332 -28.06 -5.28 -8.06
N GLN A 333 -29.31 -4.85 -8.27
CA GLN A 333 -29.70 -3.80 -9.22
C GLN A 333 -29.66 -2.42 -8.57
#